data_5611458a5c0fb89c4717383affdcdc09
#
_entry.id   5611458a5c0fb89c4717383affdcdc09
#
_cell.length_a   1.000
_cell.length_b   1.000
_cell.length_c   1.000
_cell.angle_alpha   90.00
_cell.angle_beta   90.00
_cell.angle_gamma   90.00
#
_symmetry.space_group_name_H-M   'P 1'
#
loop_
_entity.id
_entity.type
_entity.pdbx_description
1 polymer ?
#
loop_
_entity_poly.entity_id
_entity_poly.type
_entity_poly.pdbx_seq_one_letter_code
_entity_poly.pdbx_strand_id
1 'polypeptide(L)'
;DMGLWERVLHTPVIAADTDHERDGSTHPSVAVDGDTIHIVYTGKATRSYEDCLTMCYATAPTSDPAFVTKDPRNPVFSGSGQVWDGRAIRETELFTAPEYFHVLYGGYDGGTWRIGHARTRDFRTFEPNPQNPIFTPSPNPDAWDCDGVLTGQVIDIGDTSYMVYAGERGDEWQTGVATAPKR
;
A
#
# COMPACT_ATOMS: atom_id res chain seq x y z
N ASP A 1 10.23 21.65 15.45
CA ASP A 1 8.84 21.80 15.93
C ASP A 1 7.90 21.67 14.75
N MET A 2 6.98 20.68 14.79
CA MET A 2 5.86 20.63 13.87
C MET A 2 4.76 21.56 14.40
N GLY A 3 4.37 22.55 13.58
CA GLY A 3 3.28 23.47 13.89
C GLY A 3 1.91 22.79 13.75
N LEU A 4 0.86 23.59 13.89
CA LEU A 4 -0.50 23.15 13.60
C LEU A 4 -0.67 22.98 12.09
N TRP A 5 -1.37 21.91 11.68
CA TRP A 5 -1.66 21.63 10.28
C TRP A 5 -2.86 22.44 9.79
N GLU A 6 -2.71 23.07 8.64
CA GLU A 6 -3.77 23.80 7.95
C GLU A 6 -4.12 23.08 6.64
N ARG A 7 -5.43 23.08 6.32
CA ARG A 7 -5.86 22.55 5.01
C ARG A 7 -5.48 23.52 3.91
N VAL A 8 -4.76 23.02 2.89
CA VAL A 8 -4.40 23.79 1.71
C VAL A 8 -5.64 24.02 0.83
N LEU A 9 -6.50 23.00 0.71
CA LEU A 9 -7.76 23.07 -0.06
C LEU A 9 -8.93 22.62 0.80
N HIS A 10 -10.12 23.14 0.49
CA HIS A 10 -11.40 22.69 1.09
C HIS A 10 -12.00 21.45 0.39
N THR A 11 -11.49 21.10 -0.78
CA THR A 11 -11.89 19.93 -1.56
C THR A 11 -10.78 18.86 -1.51
N PRO A 12 -11.13 17.56 -1.69
CA PRO A 12 -10.11 16.53 -1.79
C PRO A 12 -9.23 16.74 -3.04
N VAL A 13 -7.94 16.44 -2.93
CA VAL A 13 -7.00 16.44 -4.07
C VAL A 13 -7.13 15.18 -4.94
N ILE A 14 -7.65 14.10 -4.37
CA ILE A 14 -8.00 12.85 -5.06
C ILE A 14 -9.48 12.59 -4.76
N ALA A 15 -10.34 12.90 -5.71
CA ALA A 15 -11.77 12.66 -5.59
C ALA A 15 -12.14 11.24 -6.04
N ALA A 16 -13.18 10.67 -5.44
CA ALA A 16 -13.76 9.39 -5.82
C ALA A 16 -14.72 9.58 -7.01
N ASP A 17 -14.18 9.76 -8.21
CA ASP A 17 -14.92 10.15 -9.43
C ASP A 17 -14.83 9.13 -10.56
N THR A 18 -14.27 7.94 -10.29
CA THR A 18 -14.14 6.84 -11.24
C THR A 18 -14.79 5.56 -10.71
N ASP A 19 -15.07 4.58 -11.57
CA ASP A 19 -15.72 3.32 -11.17
C ASP A 19 -14.90 2.53 -10.14
N HIS A 20 -13.57 2.54 -10.25
CA HIS A 20 -12.68 1.84 -9.32
C HIS A 20 -12.46 2.59 -7.99
N GLU A 21 -12.96 3.81 -7.87
CA GLU A 21 -12.91 4.65 -6.66
C GLU A 21 -14.30 5.04 -6.16
N ARG A 22 -15.37 4.53 -6.78
CA ARG A 22 -16.77 4.95 -6.54
C ARG A 22 -17.17 5.07 -5.07
N ASP A 23 -16.61 4.22 -4.21
CA ASP A 23 -16.86 4.24 -2.77
C ASP A 23 -15.69 4.78 -1.94
N GLY A 24 -14.69 5.36 -2.58
CA GLY A 24 -13.60 6.09 -1.90
C GLY A 24 -12.21 5.89 -2.46
N SER A 25 -11.32 6.77 -2.03
CA SER A 25 -9.87 6.67 -2.15
C SER A 25 -9.25 6.77 -0.75
N THR A 26 -8.37 5.82 -0.39
CA THR A 26 -7.86 5.69 0.97
C THR A 26 -6.40 5.24 1.00
N HIS A 27 -5.79 5.25 2.17
CA HIS A 27 -4.43 4.73 2.43
C HIS A 27 -3.38 5.28 1.44
N PRO A 28 -3.23 6.62 1.34
CA PRO A 28 -2.19 7.19 0.49
C PRO A 28 -0.80 6.96 1.08
N SER A 29 0.15 6.63 0.22
CA SER A 29 1.57 6.65 0.54
C SER A 29 2.32 7.41 -0.54
N VAL A 30 3.38 8.12 -0.17
CA VAL A 30 4.06 9.05 -1.07
C VAL A 30 5.57 8.84 -1.08
N ALA A 31 6.17 9.10 -2.24
CA ALA A 31 7.60 9.21 -2.41
C ALA A 31 7.93 10.40 -3.32
N VAL A 32 9.10 10.99 -3.14
CA VAL A 32 9.57 12.10 -3.97
C VAL A 32 10.75 11.64 -4.81
N ASP A 33 10.69 11.93 -6.11
CA ASP A 33 11.80 11.76 -7.03
C ASP A 33 11.94 13.00 -7.90
N GLY A 34 13.06 13.68 -7.79
CA GLY A 34 13.29 14.98 -8.42
C GLY A 34 12.20 15.99 -8.07
N ASP A 35 11.56 16.54 -9.09
CA ASP A 35 10.48 17.53 -8.94
C ASP A 35 9.08 16.92 -8.86
N THR A 36 8.99 15.60 -8.73
CA THR A 36 7.71 14.85 -8.74
C THR A 36 7.44 14.18 -7.40
N ILE A 37 6.24 14.39 -6.90
CA ILE A 37 5.65 13.62 -5.81
C ILE A 37 4.87 12.48 -6.44
N HIS A 38 5.26 11.25 -6.15
CA HIS A 38 4.55 10.04 -6.53
C HIS A 38 3.59 9.65 -5.41
N ILE A 39 2.35 9.35 -5.75
CA ILE A 39 1.29 9.03 -4.77
C ILE A 39 0.69 7.70 -5.20
N VAL A 40 0.78 6.67 -4.37
CA VAL A 40 -0.02 5.45 -4.50
C VAL A 40 -1.14 5.50 -3.47
N TYR A 41 -2.29 4.96 -3.81
CA TYR A 41 -3.44 4.93 -2.92
C TYR A 41 -4.36 3.77 -3.26
N THR A 42 -5.21 3.40 -2.32
CA THR A 42 -6.22 2.36 -2.54
C THR A 42 -7.47 2.97 -3.15
N GLY A 43 -7.83 2.56 -4.36
CA GLY A 43 -9.13 2.80 -4.98
C GLY A 43 -10.13 1.76 -4.48
N LYS A 44 -11.32 2.22 -4.12
CA LYS A 44 -12.38 1.41 -3.53
C LYS A 44 -13.61 1.46 -4.40
N ALA A 45 -13.87 0.38 -5.15
CA ALA A 45 -15.02 0.29 -6.05
C ALA A 45 -16.33 -0.09 -5.35
N THR A 46 -16.27 -0.65 -4.13
CA THR A 46 -17.41 -1.06 -3.33
C THR A 46 -17.26 -0.62 -1.88
N ARG A 47 -18.33 -0.69 -1.08
CA ARG A 47 -18.27 -0.39 0.35
C ARG A 47 -17.55 -1.45 1.18
N SER A 48 -17.33 -2.63 0.62
CA SER A 48 -16.54 -3.68 1.26
C SER A 48 -15.07 -3.27 1.37
N TYR A 49 -14.42 -3.62 2.48
CA TYR A 49 -12.97 -3.51 2.64
C TYR A 49 -12.22 -4.77 2.19
N GLU A 50 -12.93 -5.73 1.63
CA GLU A 50 -12.44 -7.05 1.23
C GLU A 50 -12.67 -7.36 -0.25
N ASP A 51 -13.35 -6.48 -0.97
CA ASP A 51 -13.69 -6.68 -2.37
C ASP A 51 -13.35 -5.50 -3.24
N CYS A 52 -12.79 -5.78 -4.43
CA CYS A 52 -12.57 -4.79 -5.47
C CYS A 52 -11.74 -3.58 -4.99
N LEU A 53 -10.75 -3.84 -4.16
CA LEU A 53 -9.74 -2.86 -3.77
C LEU A 53 -8.53 -3.02 -4.68
N THR A 54 -8.04 -1.92 -5.21
CA THR A 54 -6.92 -1.90 -6.15
C THR A 54 -5.98 -0.75 -5.83
N MET A 55 -4.74 -0.86 -6.28
CA MET A 55 -3.80 0.25 -6.15
C MET A 55 -3.95 1.19 -7.34
N CYS A 56 -4.15 2.46 -7.01
CA CYS A 56 -4.17 3.58 -7.93
C CYS A 56 -2.92 4.45 -7.76
N TYR A 57 -2.66 5.27 -8.77
CA TYR A 57 -1.50 6.13 -8.82
C TYR A 57 -1.87 7.55 -9.26
N ALA A 58 -1.20 8.52 -8.68
CA ALA A 58 -1.28 9.92 -9.03
C ALA A 58 0.08 10.59 -8.86
N THR A 59 0.25 11.78 -9.43
CA THR A 59 1.43 12.61 -9.27
C THR A 59 1.06 14.03 -8.89
N ALA A 60 2.00 14.73 -8.25
CA ALA A 60 1.95 16.17 -8.08
C ALA A 60 3.36 16.75 -8.26
N PRO A 61 3.53 18.00 -8.74
CA PRO A 61 4.81 18.65 -8.72
C PRO A 61 5.19 19.06 -7.29
N THR A 62 6.48 19.00 -6.95
CA THR A 62 6.97 19.47 -5.63
C THR A 62 6.75 20.97 -5.42
N SER A 63 6.67 21.75 -6.50
CA SER A 63 6.36 23.19 -6.47
C SER A 63 4.89 23.50 -6.13
N ASP A 64 3.97 22.56 -6.34
CA ASP A 64 2.57 22.68 -5.98
C ASP A 64 1.99 21.29 -5.61
N PRO A 65 2.20 20.83 -4.37
CA PRO A 65 1.76 19.51 -3.92
C PRO A 65 0.23 19.32 -3.91
N ALA A 66 -0.54 20.39 -4.01
CA ALA A 66 -2.00 20.34 -4.10
C ALA A 66 -2.51 20.10 -5.53
N PHE A 67 -1.67 20.29 -6.55
CA PHE A 67 -2.01 20.04 -7.95
C PHE A 67 -1.80 18.56 -8.30
N VAL A 68 -2.70 17.72 -7.80
CA VAL A 68 -2.63 16.27 -8.01
C VAL A 68 -3.29 15.87 -9.32
N THR A 69 -2.59 15.04 -10.09
CA THR A 69 -3.08 14.48 -11.37
C THR A 69 -3.14 12.95 -11.24
N LYS A 70 -4.34 12.38 -11.36
CA LYS A 70 -4.53 10.93 -11.38
C LYS A 70 -4.02 10.34 -12.70
N ASP A 71 -3.41 9.17 -12.63
CA ASP A 71 -3.03 8.42 -13.82
C ASP A 71 -4.29 7.91 -14.56
N PRO A 72 -4.44 8.18 -15.86
CA PRO A 72 -5.61 7.75 -16.61
C PRO A 72 -5.70 6.22 -16.79
N ARG A 73 -4.64 5.47 -16.44
CA ARG A 73 -4.59 4.00 -16.49
C ARG A 73 -5.02 3.33 -15.18
N ASN A 74 -5.39 4.12 -14.17
CA ASN A 74 -5.87 3.55 -12.92
C ASN A 74 -7.01 2.54 -13.12
N PRO A 75 -7.01 1.43 -12.36
CA PRO A 75 -6.01 1.04 -11.37
C PRO A 75 -4.72 0.55 -12.02
N VAL A 76 -3.56 0.92 -11.44
CA VAL A 76 -2.24 0.56 -11.99
C VAL A 76 -1.76 -0.83 -11.53
N PHE A 77 -2.32 -1.35 -10.43
CA PHE A 77 -2.00 -2.67 -9.92
C PHE A 77 -3.20 -3.30 -9.20
N SER A 78 -3.51 -4.53 -9.56
CA SER A 78 -4.67 -5.29 -9.02
C SER A 78 -4.26 -6.67 -8.48
N GLY A 79 -3.00 -6.80 -8.05
CA GLY A 79 -2.43 -8.03 -7.53
C GLY A 79 -1.39 -8.66 -8.45
N SER A 80 -0.72 -9.68 -7.93
CA SER A 80 0.36 -10.39 -8.64
C SER A 80 -0.14 -11.40 -9.67
N GLY A 81 -1.46 -11.58 -9.80
CA GLY A 81 -2.08 -12.63 -10.60
C GLY A 81 -2.11 -13.99 -9.89
N GLN A 82 -1.71 -14.05 -8.63
CA GLN A 82 -1.78 -15.24 -7.79
C GLN A 82 -3.12 -15.29 -7.02
N VAL A 83 -3.47 -16.47 -6.51
CA VAL A 83 -4.73 -16.63 -5.76
C VAL A 83 -4.74 -15.84 -4.47
N TRP A 84 -3.60 -15.74 -3.78
CA TRP A 84 -3.48 -15.15 -2.44
C TRP A 84 -3.78 -13.63 -2.39
N ASP A 85 -3.67 -12.93 -3.52
CA ASP A 85 -3.92 -11.49 -3.64
C ASP A 85 -4.93 -11.15 -4.76
N GLY A 86 -5.66 -12.17 -5.23
CA GLY A 86 -6.53 -12.04 -6.40
C GLY A 86 -7.87 -11.36 -6.13
N ARG A 87 -8.24 -11.12 -4.86
CA ARG A 87 -9.53 -10.52 -4.52
C ARG A 87 -9.46 -9.04 -4.17
N ALA A 88 -8.44 -8.64 -3.42
CA ALA A 88 -8.27 -7.25 -3.04
C ALA A 88 -6.80 -6.91 -2.74
N ILE A 89 -6.44 -5.64 -3.01
CA ILE A 89 -5.15 -5.02 -2.70
C ILE A 89 -5.41 -3.76 -1.91
N ARG A 90 -4.79 -3.60 -0.74
CA ARG A 90 -4.93 -2.36 0.04
C ARG A 90 -3.70 -2.04 0.89
N GLU A 91 -3.74 -0.88 1.53
CA GLU A 91 -2.73 -0.43 2.50
C GLU A 91 -1.33 -0.49 1.90
N THR A 92 -1.16 0.25 0.81
CA THR A 92 0.11 0.30 0.10
C THR A 92 1.10 1.23 0.79
N GLU A 93 2.32 0.76 0.98
CA GLU A 93 3.46 1.56 1.42
C GLU A 93 4.45 1.71 0.28
N LEU A 94 4.71 2.96 -0.10
CA LEU A 94 5.63 3.32 -1.19
C LEU A 94 6.96 3.80 -0.61
N PHE A 95 8.07 3.23 -1.07
CA PHE A 95 9.40 3.71 -0.74
C PHE A 95 10.36 3.61 -1.93
N THR A 96 11.43 4.39 -1.90
CA THR A 96 12.41 4.46 -2.97
C THR A 96 13.68 3.68 -2.64
N ALA A 97 14.25 3.03 -3.65
CA ALA A 97 15.61 2.53 -3.66
C ALA A 97 16.30 2.92 -4.98
N PRO A 98 17.60 2.76 -5.13
CA PRO A 98 18.36 3.43 -6.19
C PRO A 98 17.86 3.29 -7.62
N GLU A 99 17.17 2.19 -7.95
CA GLU A 99 16.71 1.94 -9.33
C GLU A 99 15.20 1.72 -9.44
N TYR A 100 14.50 1.59 -8.31
CA TYR A 100 13.10 1.22 -8.28
C TYR A 100 12.34 1.98 -7.20
N PHE A 101 11.06 2.15 -7.47
CA PHE A 101 10.06 2.33 -6.41
C PHE A 101 9.62 0.95 -5.94
N HIS A 102 9.52 0.78 -4.65
CA HIS A 102 9.07 -0.44 -4.01
C HIS A 102 7.72 -0.20 -3.36
N VAL A 103 6.85 -1.18 -3.46
CA VAL A 103 5.52 -1.15 -2.85
C VAL A 103 5.34 -2.39 -2.00
N LEU A 104 5.08 -2.22 -0.71
CA LEU A 104 4.44 -3.25 0.10
C LEU A 104 2.93 -3.08 0.03
N TYR A 105 2.20 -4.17 0.06
CA TYR A 105 0.76 -4.14 -0.01
C TYR A 105 0.12 -5.31 0.72
N GLY A 106 -1.07 -5.08 1.28
CA GLY A 106 -1.94 -6.14 1.75
C GLY A 106 -2.64 -6.80 0.57
N GLY A 107 -2.52 -8.11 0.44
CA GLY A 107 -3.23 -8.92 -0.55
C GLY A 107 -4.23 -9.85 0.14
N TYR A 108 -5.41 -10.04 -0.44
CA TYR A 108 -6.52 -10.81 0.09
C TYR A 108 -7.04 -11.84 -0.90
N ASP A 109 -7.25 -13.07 -0.43
CA ASP A 109 -7.80 -14.18 -1.24
C ASP A 109 -9.29 -14.44 -1.02
N GLY A 110 -9.91 -13.69 -0.12
CA GLY A 110 -11.29 -13.90 0.32
C GLY A 110 -11.42 -14.55 1.70
N GLY A 111 -10.30 -14.86 2.34
CA GLY A 111 -10.25 -15.46 3.68
C GLY A 111 -9.15 -14.92 4.57
N THR A 112 -8.01 -14.51 3.99
CA THR A 112 -6.83 -14.14 4.78
C THR A 112 -6.05 -13.02 4.13
N TRP A 113 -5.71 -12.02 4.91
CA TRP A 113 -4.79 -10.94 4.53
C TRP A 113 -3.32 -11.37 4.69
N ARG A 114 -2.50 -11.06 3.70
CA ARG A 114 -1.05 -11.32 3.69
C ARG A 114 -0.32 -10.13 3.10
N ILE A 115 0.96 -9.98 3.41
CA ILE A 115 1.78 -8.88 2.88
C ILE A 115 2.56 -9.35 1.67
N GLY A 116 2.43 -8.61 0.59
CA GLY A 116 3.20 -8.77 -0.63
C GLY A 116 4.12 -7.58 -0.90
N HIS A 117 5.01 -7.79 -1.85
CA HIS A 117 5.93 -6.81 -2.35
C HIS A 117 5.94 -6.81 -3.88
N ALA A 118 5.95 -5.63 -4.47
CA ALA A 118 6.23 -5.42 -5.88
C ALA A 118 7.18 -4.22 -6.04
N ARG A 119 7.81 -4.12 -7.20
CA ARG A 119 8.64 -2.97 -7.56
C ARG A 119 8.27 -2.47 -8.94
N THR A 120 8.56 -1.21 -9.19
CA THR A 120 8.34 -0.57 -10.48
C THR A 120 9.36 0.52 -10.74
N ARG A 121 9.60 0.83 -12.02
CA ARG A 121 10.40 2.00 -12.41
C ARG A 121 9.55 3.16 -12.94
N ASP A 122 8.31 2.88 -13.32
CA ASP A 122 7.51 3.80 -14.12
C ASP A 122 6.03 3.86 -13.72
N PHE A 123 5.62 3.12 -12.68
CA PHE A 123 4.22 2.94 -12.26
C PHE A 123 3.28 2.43 -13.37
N ARG A 124 3.87 1.81 -14.42
CA ARG A 124 3.14 1.16 -15.52
C ARG A 124 3.27 -0.35 -15.48
N THR A 125 4.49 -0.78 -15.18
CA THR A 125 4.82 -2.19 -15.07
C THR A 125 5.29 -2.48 -13.67
N PHE A 126 4.59 -3.37 -12.99
CA PHE A 126 4.96 -3.85 -11.67
C PHE A 126 5.57 -5.24 -11.79
N GLU A 127 6.70 -5.43 -11.10
CA GLU A 127 7.38 -6.70 -10.96
C GLU A 127 7.08 -7.26 -9.56
N PRO A 128 6.11 -8.21 -9.40
CA PRO A 128 5.87 -8.84 -8.10
C PRO A 128 7.10 -9.63 -7.65
N ASN A 129 7.36 -9.61 -6.35
CA ASN A 129 8.40 -10.44 -5.77
C ASN A 129 8.06 -11.92 -6.01
N PRO A 130 8.98 -12.74 -6.58
CA PRO A 130 8.72 -14.16 -6.82
C PRO A 130 8.51 -14.99 -5.54
N GLN A 131 8.85 -14.44 -4.38
CA GLN A 131 8.65 -15.06 -3.07
C GLN A 131 7.34 -14.61 -2.37
N ASN A 132 6.47 -13.86 -3.08
CA ASN A 132 5.19 -13.44 -2.53
C ASN A 132 4.28 -14.62 -2.15
N PRO A 133 3.50 -14.50 -1.06
CA PRO A 133 3.52 -13.40 -0.08
C PRO A 133 4.82 -13.41 0.74
N ILE A 134 5.40 -12.22 0.96
CA ILE A 134 6.66 -12.09 1.72
C ILE A 134 6.46 -12.19 3.23
N PHE A 135 5.24 -12.02 3.70
CA PHE A 135 4.88 -12.16 5.11
C PHE A 135 3.44 -12.69 5.24
N THR A 136 3.27 -13.67 6.11
CA THR A 136 2.00 -14.38 6.31
C THR A 136 1.65 -14.41 7.79
N PRO A 137 0.36 -14.63 8.13
CA PRO A 137 -0.05 -14.86 9.51
C PRO A 137 0.75 -15.94 10.20
N SER A 138 0.82 -15.87 11.51
CA SER A 138 1.47 -16.89 12.32
C SER A 138 0.81 -18.26 12.11
N PRO A 139 1.57 -19.34 11.92
CA PRO A 139 1.02 -20.69 11.85
C PRO A 139 0.53 -21.23 13.21
N ASN A 140 0.86 -20.53 14.32
CA ASN A 140 0.34 -20.86 15.64
C ASN A 140 -1.06 -20.28 15.81
N PRO A 141 -2.13 -21.10 15.94
CA PRO A 141 -3.51 -20.62 16.07
C PRO A 141 -3.79 -19.80 17.32
N ASP A 142 -2.88 -19.85 18.30
CA ASP A 142 -2.98 -19.03 19.51
C ASP A 142 -2.23 -17.70 19.42
N ALA A 143 -1.55 -17.43 18.31
CA ALA A 143 -0.86 -16.17 18.10
C ALA A 143 -1.85 -15.04 17.85
N TRP A 144 -1.46 -13.82 18.20
CA TRP A 144 -2.27 -12.62 18.08
C TRP A 144 -2.41 -12.13 16.61
N ASP A 145 -1.65 -12.70 15.70
CA ASP A 145 -1.60 -12.40 14.25
C ASP A 145 -1.87 -13.64 13.38
N CYS A 146 -2.66 -14.59 13.89
CA CYS A 146 -2.88 -15.87 13.21
C CYS A 146 -3.94 -15.82 12.10
N ASP A 147 -4.82 -14.82 12.07
CA ASP A 147 -5.92 -14.76 11.10
C ASP A 147 -5.60 -13.85 9.90
N GLY A 148 -4.77 -12.83 10.09
CA GLY A 148 -4.38 -11.91 9.02
C GLY A 148 -3.21 -11.02 9.39
N VAL A 149 -2.51 -10.52 8.35
CA VAL A 149 -1.48 -9.49 8.51
C VAL A 149 -1.63 -8.44 7.41
N LEU A 150 -1.47 -7.17 7.77
CA LEU A 150 -1.51 -6.04 6.87
C LEU A 150 -0.26 -5.18 6.98
N THR A 151 -0.01 -4.39 5.93
CA THR A 151 1.19 -3.58 5.87
C THR A 151 1.21 -2.49 6.93
N GLY A 152 2.41 -2.23 7.38
CA GLY A 152 2.77 -1.04 8.11
C GLY A 152 3.89 -0.31 7.37
N GLN A 153 4.79 0.29 8.11
CA GLN A 153 5.93 1.02 7.57
C GLN A 153 7.22 0.22 7.71
N VAL A 154 8.13 0.43 6.75
CA VAL A 154 9.47 -0.15 6.78
C VAL A 154 10.51 0.92 7.11
N ILE A 155 11.41 0.59 8.01
CA ILE A 155 12.59 1.39 8.34
C ILE A 155 13.85 0.54 8.33
N ASP A 156 14.90 1.05 7.72
CA ASP A 156 16.22 0.41 7.71
C ASP A 156 17.09 0.94 8.85
N ILE A 157 17.63 0.04 9.64
CA ILE A 157 18.59 0.36 10.72
C ILE A 157 19.82 -0.53 10.56
N GLY A 158 20.92 0.04 10.12
CA GLY A 158 22.13 -0.72 9.77
C GLY A 158 21.85 -1.69 8.63
N ASP A 159 22.13 -2.97 8.83
CA ASP A 159 21.94 -4.05 7.85
C ASP A 159 20.61 -4.80 8.02
N THR A 160 19.68 -4.23 8.77
CA THR A 160 18.39 -4.85 9.06
C THR A 160 17.25 -3.91 8.68
N SER A 161 16.28 -4.45 7.92
CA SER A 161 14.99 -3.80 7.68
C SER A 161 14.00 -4.24 8.76
N TYR A 162 13.29 -3.28 9.32
CA TYR A 162 12.21 -3.48 10.29
C TYR A 162 10.90 -3.09 9.65
N MET A 163 9.90 -3.97 9.73
CA MET A 163 8.54 -3.68 9.30
C MET A 163 7.63 -3.65 10.53
N VAL A 164 7.00 -2.50 10.77
CA VAL A 164 5.91 -2.39 11.74
C VAL A 164 4.63 -2.78 10.99
N TYR A 165 3.90 -3.78 11.46
CA TYR A 165 2.74 -4.32 10.77
C TYR A 165 1.53 -4.48 11.71
N ALA A 166 0.34 -4.59 11.12
CA ALA A 166 -0.89 -4.94 11.83
C ALA A 166 -1.16 -6.44 11.67
N GLY A 167 -1.46 -7.11 12.78
CA GLY A 167 -1.87 -8.50 12.83
C GLY A 167 -3.27 -8.64 13.40
N GLU A 168 -4.01 -9.63 12.92
CA GLU A 168 -5.41 -9.88 13.24
C GLU A 168 -5.59 -11.22 13.94
N ARG A 169 -6.43 -11.22 14.97
CA ARG A 169 -7.01 -12.43 15.57
C ARG A 169 -8.46 -12.18 15.96
N GLY A 170 -9.39 -12.92 15.33
CA GLY A 170 -10.82 -12.63 15.44
C GLY A 170 -11.15 -11.24 14.92
N ASP A 171 -11.75 -10.40 15.76
CA ASP A 171 -12.07 -9.01 15.41
C ASP A 171 -11.04 -7.99 15.97
N GLU A 172 -9.92 -8.47 16.53
CA GLU A 172 -8.90 -7.63 17.15
C GLU A 172 -7.69 -7.45 16.24
N TRP A 173 -7.29 -6.18 16.07
CA TRP A 173 -6.07 -5.79 15.38
C TRP A 173 -5.04 -5.26 16.36
N GLN A 174 -3.81 -5.73 16.25
CA GLN A 174 -2.69 -5.33 17.09
C GLN A 174 -1.46 -5.02 16.23
N THR A 175 -0.47 -4.35 16.81
CA THR A 175 0.74 -3.96 16.08
C THR A 175 1.94 -4.77 16.53
N GLY A 176 2.69 -5.29 15.57
CA GLY A 176 3.93 -6.02 15.77
C GLY A 176 5.09 -5.48 14.94
N VAL A 177 6.25 -6.09 15.14
CA VAL A 177 7.47 -5.78 14.41
C VAL A 177 8.04 -7.07 13.82
N ALA A 178 8.31 -7.05 12.52
CA ALA A 178 9.05 -8.10 11.82
C ALA A 178 10.41 -7.56 11.34
N THR A 179 11.37 -8.44 11.12
CA THR A 179 12.70 -8.07 10.65
C THR A 179 13.12 -8.91 9.46
N ALA A 180 13.89 -8.30 8.55
CA ALA A 180 14.55 -8.97 7.45
C ALA A 180 15.97 -8.41 7.28
N PRO A 181 16.93 -9.21 6.77
CA PRO A 181 18.22 -8.68 6.33
C PRO A 181 17.99 -7.67 5.21
N LYS A 182 18.66 -6.51 5.29
CA LYS A 182 18.70 -5.55 4.19
C LYS A 182 19.44 -6.18 3.01
N ARG A 183 18.84 -6.16 1.83
CA ARG A 183 19.39 -6.71 0.60
C ARG A 183 19.73 -5.64 -0.41
#